data_ab1d3859ba4a7649c237a30aafb54b23
#
_entry.id   ab1d3859ba4a7649c237a30aafb54b23
#
_cell.length_a   1.000
_cell.length_b   1.000
_cell.length_c   1.000
_cell.angle_alpha   90.00
_cell.angle_beta   90.00
_cell.angle_gamma   90.00
#
_symmetry.space_group_name_H-M   'P 1'
#
loop_
_entity.id
_entity.type
_entity.pdbx_description
1 polymer ?
#
loop_
_entity_poly.entity_id
_entity_poly.type
_entity_poly.pdbx_seq_one_letter_code
_entity_poly.pdbx_strand_id
1 'polypeptide(L)'
;ELVAQLFQQGTVGRLVGSVAQQADKTGIDRAHPLPYWVTAEISELKVNYSGHCYLELVEKGGANHVPKAKANAVIWRSTYAMLEPYFRQMTGQTLAAGLQVLVKVVVSYHELYGLSLQITDIDPAYTLGDMERQRQETIARLQEDGVYDMNRELELPVVIQRVAVVSSRNAAGYQDFCKELANGLYRFEVELFDAFMQGAGAEDSIIAALGAVADRSDDFDAVVVIRGGGSQSDLGCFDSYRLCCHLAQFPLPVIAGIGHDKDQSVADMVAAVSVKTPTAVAVYLKDRCAAFDDWLQERFEELSSQAVTLLDEERQRLQQAAVALKLELSERMHQQQLRLERLQGDLVRLTGQVVYRGLGNLQNLHTQLTQSVRYALQNCVRQLDTCRDLLVDRSRSV
;
A
#
# COMPACT_ATOMS: atom_id res chain seq x y z
N GLU A 1 -35.10 -26.78 -12.84
CA GLU A 1 -34.27 -27.73 -13.62
C GLU A 1 -34.54 -27.66 -15.13
N LEU A 2 -35.75 -27.43 -15.60
CA LEU A 2 -36.06 -27.31 -17.05
C LEU A 2 -35.54 -26.00 -17.66
N VAL A 3 -35.37 -24.90 -16.89
CA VAL A 3 -34.81 -23.61 -17.37
C VAL A 3 -33.31 -23.66 -17.49
N ALA A 4 -32.62 -24.46 -16.67
CA ALA A 4 -31.17 -24.64 -16.72
C ALA A 4 -30.66 -25.45 -17.94
N GLN A 5 -31.51 -26.30 -18.51
CA GLN A 5 -31.18 -27.06 -19.73
C GLN A 5 -31.32 -26.25 -21.03
N LEU A 6 -31.98 -25.10 -21.01
CA LEU A 6 -32.14 -24.21 -22.18
C LEU A 6 -30.97 -23.23 -22.40
N PHE A 7 -30.12 -23.06 -21.42
CA PHE A 7 -28.91 -22.21 -21.53
C PHE A 7 -27.67 -23.12 -21.50
N GLN A 8 -27.22 -23.55 -22.66
CA GLN A 8 -25.93 -24.24 -22.76
C GLN A 8 -24.83 -23.20 -22.44
N GLN A 9 -24.32 -23.28 -21.22
CA GLN A 9 -23.06 -22.58 -20.88
C GLN A 9 -21.91 -23.36 -21.52
N GLY A 10 -21.11 -22.67 -22.32
CA GLY A 10 -19.98 -23.28 -23.02
C GLY A 10 -18.77 -22.33 -23.00
N THR A 11 -17.61 -22.85 -23.32
CA THR A 11 -16.42 -22.03 -23.57
C THR A 11 -16.41 -21.56 -25.01
N VAL A 12 -15.69 -20.45 -25.28
CA VAL A 12 -15.47 -19.94 -26.65
C VAL A 12 -14.96 -21.05 -27.58
N GLY A 13 -14.05 -21.90 -27.08
CA GLY A 13 -13.45 -22.98 -27.86
C GLY A 13 -14.49 -24.02 -28.32
N ARG A 14 -15.45 -24.37 -27.47
CA ARG A 14 -16.54 -25.30 -27.85
C ARG A 14 -17.44 -24.68 -28.91
N LEU A 15 -17.80 -23.41 -28.77
CA LEU A 15 -18.65 -22.71 -29.72
C LEU A 15 -17.93 -22.57 -31.06
N VAL A 16 -16.68 -22.07 -31.09
CA VAL A 16 -15.88 -21.93 -32.31
C VAL A 16 -15.67 -23.29 -33.01
N GLY A 17 -15.37 -24.35 -32.23
CA GLY A 17 -15.20 -25.69 -32.78
C GLY A 17 -16.49 -26.23 -33.40
N SER A 18 -17.68 -26.00 -32.82
CA SER A 18 -18.95 -26.41 -33.41
C SER A 18 -19.31 -25.62 -34.65
N VAL A 19 -19.01 -24.33 -34.71
CA VAL A 19 -19.26 -23.49 -35.89
C VAL A 19 -18.29 -23.81 -37.03
N ALA A 20 -17.01 -24.11 -36.73
CA ALA A 20 -16.02 -24.48 -37.74
C ALA A 20 -16.34 -25.77 -38.51
N GLN A 21 -17.22 -26.60 -37.98
CA GLN A 21 -17.73 -27.82 -38.68
C GLN A 21 -18.82 -27.51 -39.72
N GLN A 22 -19.33 -26.27 -39.74
CA GLN A 22 -20.37 -25.84 -40.66
C GLN A 22 -19.75 -25.18 -41.90
N ALA A 23 -20.09 -25.61 -43.10
CA ALA A 23 -19.42 -25.18 -44.31
C ALA A 23 -19.97 -23.88 -44.94
N ASP A 24 -21.17 -23.43 -44.53
CA ASP A 24 -21.83 -22.26 -45.09
C ASP A 24 -22.68 -21.47 -44.09
N LYS A 25 -23.06 -20.24 -44.47
CA LYS A 25 -23.90 -19.34 -43.67
C LYS A 25 -25.23 -19.97 -43.27
N THR A 26 -25.87 -20.63 -44.19
CA THR A 26 -27.19 -21.26 -43.99
C THR A 26 -27.12 -22.42 -42.98
N GLY A 27 -26.00 -23.16 -42.99
CA GLY A 27 -25.71 -24.19 -42.02
C GLY A 27 -25.49 -23.61 -40.63
N ILE A 28 -24.70 -22.52 -40.52
CA ILE A 28 -24.43 -21.83 -39.26
C ILE A 28 -25.70 -21.25 -38.64
N ASP A 29 -26.51 -20.52 -39.41
CA ASP A 29 -27.76 -19.90 -38.93
C ASP A 29 -28.78 -20.95 -38.50
N ARG A 30 -28.80 -22.12 -39.12
CA ARG A 30 -29.67 -23.24 -38.73
C ARG A 30 -29.17 -23.99 -37.50
N ALA A 31 -27.87 -24.15 -37.38
CA ALA A 31 -27.27 -24.89 -36.27
C ALA A 31 -27.21 -24.07 -34.97
N HIS A 32 -27.11 -22.72 -35.09
CA HIS A 32 -26.95 -21.81 -33.97
C HIS A 32 -28.02 -20.69 -33.96
N PRO A 33 -29.33 -21.02 -33.95
CA PRO A 33 -30.39 -20.01 -34.02
C PRO A 33 -30.66 -19.29 -32.71
N LEU A 34 -30.13 -19.79 -31.60
CA LEU A 34 -30.36 -19.27 -30.25
C LEU A 34 -29.08 -18.62 -29.71
N PRO A 35 -29.22 -17.61 -28.85
CA PRO A 35 -28.07 -17.04 -28.17
C PRO A 35 -27.48 -18.04 -27.15
N TYR A 36 -26.17 -18.03 -26.99
CA TYR A 36 -25.40 -18.86 -26.06
C TYR A 36 -24.77 -18.03 -24.98
N TRP A 37 -24.72 -18.55 -23.75
CA TRP A 37 -23.85 -18.02 -22.71
C TRP A 37 -22.46 -18.65 -22.84
N VAL A 38 -21.44 -17.81 -23.00
CA VAL A 38 -20.08 -18.23 -23.26
C VAL A 38 -19.15 -17.59 -22.26
N THR A 39 -18.31 -18.40 -21.61
CA THR A 39 -17.21 -17.92 -20.79
C THR A 39 -15.99 -17.68 -21.66
N ALA A 40 -15.36 -16.52 -21.49
CA ALA A 40 -14.16 -16.14 -22.23
C ALA A 40 -13.37 -15.08 -21.47
N GLU A 41 -12.10 -14.96 -21.81
CA GLU A 41 -11.29 -13.81 -21.44
C GLU A 41 -11.26 -12.80 -22.59
N ILE A 42 -11.33 -11.53 -22.27
CA ILE A 42 -11.14 -10.45 -23.23
C ILE A 42 -9.64 -10.27 -23.44
N SER A 43 -9.09 -10.63 -24.60
CA SER A 43 -7.68 -10.39 -24.91
C SER A 43 -7.41 -8.99 -25.45
N GLU A 44 -8.36 -8.47 -26.23
CA GLU A 44 -8.29 -7.11 -26.77
C GLU A 44 -9.68 -6.47 -26.77
N LEU A 45 -9.73 -5.17 -26.49
CA LEU A 45 -10.95 -4.38 -26.55
C LEU A 45 -10.68 -3.05 -27.21
N LYS A 46 -11.49 -2.69 -28.20
CA LYS A 46 -11.36 -1.44 -28.93
C LYS A 46 -12.73 -0.83 -29.25
N VAL A 47 -12.97 0.35 -28.74
CA VAL A 47 -14.16 1.14 -29.08
C VAL A 47 -13.84 2.05 -30.26
N ASN A 48 -14.59 1.93 -31.35
CA ASN A 48 -14.37 2.75 -32.53
C ASN A 48 -15.12 4.08 -32.43
N TYR A 49 -14.85 4.97 -33.41
CA TYR A 49 -15.46 6.31 -33.47
C TYR A 49 -16.98 6.32 -33.57
N SER A 50 -17.57 5.24 -34.12
CA SER A 50 -19.02 5.08 -34.25
C SER A 50 -19.69 4.56 -32.97
N GLY A 51 -18.90 4.25 -31.91
CA GLY A 51 -19.38 3.77 -30.62
C GLY A 51 -19.62 2.27 -30.56
N HIS A 52 -19.20 1.50 -31.57
CA HIS A 52 -19.18 0.04 -31.51
C HIS A 52 -17.95 -0.43 -30.76
N CYS A 53 -18.14 -1.44 -29.90
CA CYS A 53 -17.05 -2.07 -29.18
C CYS A 53 -16.68 -3.39 -29.84
N TYR A 54 -15.44 -3.50 -30.30
CA TYR A 54 -14.86 -4.72 -30.86
C TYR A 54 -13.99 -5.38 -29.81
N LEU A 55 -14.19 -6.68 -29.64
CA LEU A 55 -13.47 -7.47 -28.66
C LEU A 55 -12.88 -8.70 -29.33
N GLU A 56 -11.80 -9.15 -28.76
CA GLU A 56 -11.24 -10.44 -29.05
C GLU A 56 -11.41 -11.30 -27.80
N LEU A 57 -12.19 -12.38 -27.94
CA LEU A 57 -12.47 -13.35 -26.89
C LEU A 57 -11.55 -14.56 -27.03
N VAL A 58 -10.88 -14.93 -25.95
CA VAL A 58 -9.97 -16.09 -25.95
C VAL A 58 -10.35 -17.08 -24.84
N GLU A 59 -10.08 -18.36 -25.09
CA GLU A 59 -10.05 -19.39 -24.07
C GLU A 59 -8.60 -19.75 -23.77
N LYS A 60 -8.14 -19.48 -22.55
CA LYS A 60 -6.79 -19.84 -22.11
C LYS A 60 -6.60 -21.36 -22.12
N GLY A 61 -5.53 -21.82 -22.75
CA GLY A 61 -5.01 -23.18 -22.60
C GLY A 61 -4.24 -23.27 -21.27
N GLY A 62 -4.21 -24.44 -20.61
CA GLY A 62 -3.46 -24.67 -19.39
C GLY A 62 -2.04 -24.06 -19.40
N ALA A 63 -1.07 -24.52 -18.62
CA ALA A 63 0.23 -23.95 -18.27
C ALA A 63 1.08 -23.23 -19.35
N ASN A 64 0.74 -23.30 -20.65
CA ASN A 64 1.58 -22.77 -21.75
C ASN A 64 1.13 -21.42 -22.34
N HIS A 65 0.23 -20.68 -21.72
CA HIS A 65 -0.26 -19.35 -22.18
C HIS A 65 -0.73 -19.26 -23.66
N VAL A 66 -0.78 -20.34 -24.39
CA VAL A 66 -1.28 -20.36 -25.77
C VAL A 66 -2.82 -20.48 -25.73
N PRO A 67 -3.55 -19.54 -26.38
CA PRO A 67 -5.01 -19.62 -26.40
C PRO A 67 -5.45 -20.89 -27.12
N LYS A 68 -6.36 -21.66 -26.53
CA LYS A 68 -6.99 -22.82 -27.16
C LYS A 68 -7.94 -22.44 -28.29
N ALA A 69 -8.59 -21.31 -28.13
CA ALA A 69 -9.51 -20.77 -29.11
C ALA A 69 -9.54 -19.25 -29.04
N LYS A 70 -9.86 -18.64 -30.17
CA LYS A 70 -9.95 -17.21 -30.35
C LYS A 70 -11.15 -16.88 -31.21
N ALA A 71 -11.93 -15.87 -30.82
CA ALA A 71 -13.08 -15.41 -31.58
C ALA A 71 -13.19 -13.90 -31.54
N ASN A 72 -13.48 -13.30 -32.69
CA ASN A 72 -13.82 -11.88 -32.75
C ASN A 72 -15.26 -11.68 -32.30
N ALA A 73 -15.48 -10.67 -31.47
CA ALA A 73 -16.79 -10.32 -30.97
C ALA A 73 -17.07 -8.80 -31.16
N VAL A 74 -18.33 -8.47 -31.24
CA VAL A 74 -18.79 -7.09 -31.38
C VAL A 74 -19.95 -6.83 -30.41
N ILE A 75 -19.90 -5.68 -29.74
CA ILE A 75 -21.05 -5.10 -29.04
C ILE A 75 -21.48 -3.87 -29.84
N TRP A 76 -22.69 -3.90 -30.35
CA TRP A 76 -23.22 -2.76 -31.10
C TRP A 76 -23.42 -1.56 -30.17
N ARG A 77 -23.31 -0.35 -30.72
CA ARG A 77 -23.38 0.93 -29.99
C ARG A 77 -24.56 1.00 -29.00
N SER A 78 -25.77 0.61 -29.42
CA SER A 78 -26.96 0.66 -28.57
C SER A 78 -26.83 -0.27 -27.36
N THR A 79 -26.30 -1.47 -27.58
CA THR A 79 -26.09 -2.50 -26.55
C THR A 79 -24.94 -2.09 -25.66
N TYR A 80 -23.83 -1.60 -26.21
CA TYR A 80 -22.66 -1.15 -25.45
C TYR A 80 -23.00 0.00 -24.49
N ALA A 81 -23.79 0.97 -24.96
CA ALA A 81 -24.25 2.11 -24.16
C ALA A 81 -25.09 1.70 -22.93
N MET A 82 -25.69 0.50 -22.94
CA MET A 82 -26.42 -0.06 -21.79
C MET A 82 -25.57 -1.02 -20.97
N LEU A 83 -24.81 -1.90 -21.62
CA LEU A 83 -24.06 -2.95 -20.95
C LEU A 83 -22.83 -2.43 -20.18
N GLU A 84 -22.09 -1.47 -20.74
CA GLU A 84 -20.89 -0.93 -20.08
C GLU A 84 -21.22 -0.22 -18.76
N PRO A 85 -22.18 0.72 -18.69
CA PRO A 85 -22.56 1.34 -17.43
C PRO A 85 -23.15 0.34 -16.41
N TYR A 86 -23.93 -0.63 -16.88
CA TYR A 86 -24.48 -1.68 -16.02
C TYR A 86 -23.38 -2.56 -15.44
N PHE A 87 -22.47 -3.05 -16.28
CA PHE A 87 -21.33 -3.87 -15.86
C PHE A 87 -20.46 -3.09 -14.86
N ARG A 88 -20.15 -1.84 -15.18
CA ARG A 88 -19.35 -0.95 -14.33
C ARG A 88 -20.03 -0.66 -12.97
N GLN A 89 -21.35 -0.48 -12.96
CA GLN A 89 -22.08 -0.26 -11.71
C GLN A 89 -22.06 -1.50 -10.82
N MET A 90 -22.14 -2.70 -11.40
CA MET A 90 -22.20 -3.96 -10.65
C MET A 90 -20.83 -4.47 -10.23
N THR A 91 -19.82 -4.34 -11.09
CA THR A 91 -18.45 -4.87 -10.83
C THR A 91 -17.48 -3.82 -10.31
N GLY A 92 -17.86 -2.53 -10.42
CA GLY A 92 -16.93 -1.42 -10.17
C GLY A 92 -15.87 -1.22 -11.26
N GLN A 93 -15.83 -2.07 -12.31
CA GLN A 93 -14.80 -2.07 -13.36
C GLN A 93 -15.38 -1.77 -14.73
N THR A 94 -14.59 -1.10 -15.59
CA THR A 94 -14.89 -0.99 -17.02
C THR A 94 -14.52 -2.28 -17.73
N LEU A 95 -15.20 -2.60 -18.81
CA LEU A 95 -14.80 -3.70 -19.69
C LEU A 95 -13.39 -3.43 -20.23
N ALA A 96 -12.45 -4.33 -19.98
CA ALA A 96 -11.05 -4.21 -20.37
C ALA A 96 -10.45 -5.57 -20.74
N ALA A 97 -9.29 -5.54 -21.39
CA ALA A 97 -8.51 -6.74 -21.64
C ALA A 97 -8.04 -7.37 -20.31
N GLY A 98 -8.02 -8.71 -20.27
CA GLY A 98 -7.66 -9.51 -19.10
C GLY A 98 -8.86 -9.96 -18.24
N LEU A 99 -10.05 -9.40 -18.44
CA LEU A 99 -11.23 -9.79 -17.67
C LEU A 99 -11.83 -11.11 -18.16
N GLN A 100 -12.14 -11.99 -17.23
CA GLN A 100 -12.98 -13.16 -17.46
C GLN A 100 -14.46 -12.75 -17.42
N VAL A 101 -15.17 -13.03 -18.48
CA VAL A 101 -16.56 -12.63 -18.63
C VAL A 101 -17.46 -13.81 -19.02
N LEU A 102 -18.68 -13.76 -18.54
CA LEU A 102 -19.76 -14.61 -19.04
C LEU A 102 -20.67 -13.74 -19.90
N VAL A 103 -20.64 -13.95 -21.21
CA VAL A 103 -21.35 -13.14 -22.18
C VAL A 103 -22.37 -13.96 -22.96
N LYS A 104 -23.49 -13.34 -23.25
CA LYS A 104 -24.52 -13.91 -24.10
C LYS A 104 -24.24 -13.49 -25.54
N VAL A 105 -23.97 -14.46 -26.39
CA VAL A 105 -23.56 -14.23 -27.77
C VAL A 105 -24.53 -14.83 -28.76
N VAL A 106 -24.68 -14.14 -29.89
CA VAL A 106 -25.31 -14.66 -31.09
C VAL A 106 -24.23 -14.85 -32.15
N VAL A 107 -24.18 -16.00 -32.75
CA VAL A 107 -23.23 -16.29 -33.82
C VAL A 107 -23.66 -15.56 -35.08
N SER A 108 -22.74 -14.79 -35.67
CA SER A 108 -22.98 -14.07 -36.93
C SER A 108 -21.88 -14.39 -37.91
N TYR A 109 -22.23 -14.72 -39.12
CA TYR A 109 -21.30 -14.98 -40.20
C TYR A 109 -21.50 -13.97 -41.33
N HIS A 110 -20.43 -13.36 -41.77
CA HIS A 110 -20.42 -12.45 -42.90
C HIS A 110 -19.44 -12.94 -43.96
N GLU A 111 -19.86 -12.99 -45.22
CA GLU A 111 -19.07 -13.54 -46.33
C GLU A 111 -17.69 -12.90 -46.50
N LEU A 112 -17.58 -11.59 -46.21
CA LEU A 112 -16.33 -10.84 -46.31
C LEU A 112 -15.52 -10.80 -45.00
N TYR A 113 -16.19 -10.85 -43.85
CA TYR A 113 -15.56 -10.66 -42.54
C TYR A 113 -15.46 -11.94 -41.71
N GLY A 114 -16.00 -13.02 -42.21
CA GLY A 114 -15.97 -14.32 -41.56
C GLY A 114 -16.89 -14.41 -40.34
N LEU A 115 -16.54 -15.28 -39.42
CA LEU A 115 -17.27 -15.56 -38.19
C LEU A 115 -17.02 -14.43 -37.16
N SER A 116 -18.09 -13.91 -36.58
CA SER A 116 -18.06 -13.01 -35.46
C SER A 116 -19.16 -13.35 -34.44
N LEU A 117 -18.91 -13.04 -33.18
CA LEU A 117 -19.86 -13.20 -32.10
C LEU A 117 -20.46 -11.82 -31.75
N GLN A 118 -21.78 -11.71 -31.83
CA GLN A 118 -22.48 -10.52 -31.38
C GLN A 118 -22.84 -10.68 -29.92
N ILE A 119 -22.29 -9.89 -29.05
CA ILE A 119 -22.61 -9.88 -27.62
C ILE A 119 -23.90 -9.09 -27.42
N THR A 120 -24.88 -9.72 -26.77
CA THR A 120 -26.21 -9.14 -26.49
C THR A 120 -26.39 -8.85 -24.99
N ASP A 121 -25.69 -9.58 -24.14
CA ASP A 121 -25.81 -9.46 -22.68
C ASP A 121 -24.49 -9.89 -21.98
N ILE A 122 -24.34 -9.52 -20.72
CA ILE A 122 -23.18 -9.87 -19.88
C ILE A 122 -23.65 -10.16 -18.46
N ASP A 123 -23.07 -11.17 -17.82
CA ASP A 123 -23.32 -11.48 -16.41
C ASP A 123 -22.17 -10.96 -15.52
N PRO A 124 -22.37 -9.85 -14.80
CA PRO A 124 -21.35 -9.30 -13.91
C PRO A 124 -21.04 -10.20 -12.71
N ALA A 125 -21.98 -11.02 -12.24
CA ALA A 125 -21.78 -11.89 -11.08
C ALA A 125 -20.71 -12.96 -11.35
N TYR A 126 -20.60 -13.42 -12.58
CA TYR A 126 -19.55 -14.35 -12.98
C TYR A 126 -18.16 -13.74 -12.84
N THR A 127 -17.99 -12.50 -13.33
CA THR A 127 -16.70 -11.77 -13.23
C THR A 127 -16.31 -11.51 -11.79
N LEU A 128 -17.26 -11.09 -10.93
CA LEU A 128 -17.02 -10.91 -9.51
C LEU A 128 -16.62 -12.21 -8.81
N GLY A 129 -17.29 -13.31 -9.13
CA GLY A 129 -16.96 -14.63 -8.58
C GLY A 129 -15.58 -15.12 -9.01
N ASP A 130 -15.18 -14.86 -10.25
CA ASP A 130 -13.84 -15.20 -10.76
C ASP A 130 -12.75 -14.36 -10.08
N MET A 131 -12.99 -13.07 -9.88
CA MET A 131 -12.07 -12.19 -9.17
C MET A 131 -11.85 -12.62 -7.72
N GLU A 132 -12.93 -12.94 -7.00
CA GLU A 132 -12.81 -13.43 -5.62
C GLU A 132 -12.08 -14.77 -5.56
N ARG A 133 -12.32 -15.67 -6.52
CA ARG A 133 -11.58 -16.93 -6.62
C ARG A 133 -10.09 -16.70 -6.85
N GLN A 134 -9.71 -15.82 -7.78
CA GLN A 134 -8.29 -15.47 -8.05
C GLN A 134 -7.63 -14.86 -6.81
N ARG A 135 -8.36 -14.01 -6.08
CA ARG A 135 -7.90 -13.44 -4.83
C ARG A 135 -7.61 -14.52 -3.78
N GLN A 136 -8.51 -15.48 -3.60
CA GLN A 136 -8.32 -16.60 -2.66
C GLN A 136 -7.15 -17.50 -3.08
N GLU A 137 -7.01 -17.77 -4.38
CA GLU A 137 -5.87 -18.51 -4.93
C GLU A 137 -4.55 -17.79 -4.68
N THR A 138 -4.51 -16.46 -4.82
CA THR A 138 -3.33 -15.64 -4.50
C THR A 138 -2.97 -15.73 -3.02
N ILE A 139 -3.95 -15.57 -2.13
CA ILE A 139 -3.73 -15.68 -0.67
C ILE A 139 -3.20 -17.07 -0.30
N ALA A 140 -3.84 -18.14 -0.80
CA ALA A 140 -3.43 -19.51 -0.51
C ALA A 140 -1.99 -19.75 -0.97
N ARG A 141 -1.62 -19.30 -2.16
CA ARG A 141 -0.28 -19.44 -2.70
C ARG A 141 0.78 -18.68 -1.90
N LEU A 142 0.49 -17.44 -1.48
CA LEU A 142 1.40 -16.66 -0.63
C LEU A 142 1.62 -17.34 0.73
N GLN A 143 0.59 -18.01 1.26
CA GLN A 143 0.68 -18.79 2.51
C GLN A 143 1.48 -20.09 2.31
N GLU A 144 1.28 -20.82 1.20
CA GLU A 144 2.05 -22.01 0.85
C GLU A 144 3.54 -21.69 0.68
N ASP A 145 3.85 -20.55 0.03
CA ASP A 145 5.23 -20.08 -0.14
C ASP A 145 5.84 -19.49 1.16
N GLY A 146 5.03 -19.34 2.22
CA GLY A 146 5.45 -18.83 3.53
C GLY A 146 5.83 -17.36 3.56
N VAL A 147 5.39 -16.57 2.55
CA VAL A 147 5.76 -15.15 2.43
C VAL A 147 4.66 -14.20 2.94
N TYR A 148 3.45 -14.70 3.17
CA TYR A 148 2.26 -13.89 3.44
C TYR A 148 2.43 -12.90 4.61
N ASP A 149 3.08 -13.30 5.70
CA ASP A 149 3.24 -12.49 6.90
C ASP A 149 4.61 -11.80 7.01
N MET A 150 5.54 -12.02 6.08
CA MET A 150 6.93 -11.56 6.19
C MET A 150 7.05 -10.05 6.41
N ASN A 151 6.32 -9.23 5.65
CA ASN A 151 6.36 -7.77 5.83
C ASN A 151 5.59 -7.32 7.07
N ARG A 152 4.54 -8.05 7.47
CA ARG A 152 3.75 -7.77 8.67
C ARG A 152 4.52 -8.00 9.97
N GLU A 153 5.49 -8.91 9.94
CA GLU A 153 6.37 -9.23 11.07
C GLU A 153 7.55 -8.27 11.20
N LEU A 154 7.78 -7.40 10.21
CA LEU A 154 8.83 -6.39 10.31
C LEU A 154 8.52 -5.38 11.41
N GLU A 155 9.51 -5.14 12.27
CA GLU A 155 9.42 -4.08 13.26
C GLU A 155 9.37 -2.71 12.59
N LEU A 156 8.33 -1.95 12.88
CA LEU A 156 8.21 -0.58 12.42
C LEU A 156 9.21 0.31 13.19
N PRO A 157 10.00 1.13 12.51
CA PRO A 157 10.83 2.12 13.18
C PRO A 157 10.01 2.99 14.13
N VAL A 158 10.57 3.31 15.27
CA VAL A 158 9.87 4.14 16.29
C VAL A 158 9.44 5.47 15.70
N VAL A 159 10.31 6.09 14.90
CA VAL A 159 10.06 7.31 14.15
C VAL A 159 10.24 7.02 12.66
N ILE A 160 9.22 7.35 11.86
CA ILE A 160 9.25 7.22 10.40
C ILE A 160 9.23 8.62 9.83
N GLN A 161 10.34 9.05 9.23
CA GLN A 161 10.45 10.39 8.66
C GLN A 161 10.91 10.39 7.21
N ARG A 162 11.73 9.41 6.80
CA ARG A 162 12.18 9.22 5.41
C ARG A 162 11.27 8.21 4.73
N VAL A 163 10.42 8.69 3.86
CA VAL A 163 9.35 7.88 3.27
C VAL A 163 9.49 7.79 1.76
N ALA A 164 9.69 6.58 1.24
CA ALA A 164 9.56 6.32 -0.18
C ALA A 164 8.07 6.14 -0.52
N VAL A 165 7.55 6.93 -1.45
CA VAL A 165 6.14 6.85 -1.86
C VAL A 165 6.03 6.30 -3.27
N VAL A 166 5.38 5.15 -3.41
CA VAL A 166 5.02 4.58 -4.71
C VAL A 166 3.61 5.02 -5.05
N SER A 167 3.48 5.90 -6.03
CA SER A 167 2.20 6.46 -6.46
C SER A 167 2.35 7.13 -7.83
N SER A 168 1.24 7.57 -8.41
CA SER A 168 1.30 8.40 -9.60
C SER A 168 1.43 9.88 -9.22
N ARG A 169 2.35 10.58 -9.87
CA ARG A 169 2.65 12.00 -9.65
C ARG A 169 1.42 12.90 -9.73
N ASN A 170 0.51 12.60 -10.65
CA ASN A 170 -0.69 13.39 -10.89
C ASN A 170 -1.90 12.90 -10.08
N ALA A 171 -1.72 11.89 -9.25
CA ALA A 171 -2.82 11.35 -8.45
C ALA A 171 -3.26 12.34 -7.37
N ALA A 172 -4.56 12.60 -7.27
CA ALA A 172 -5.13 13.47 -6.25
C ALA A 172 -4.76 12.97 -4.83
N GLY A 173 -4.78 11.64 -4.62
CA GLY A 173 -4.41 11.05 -3.33
C GLY A 173 -2.97 11.32 -2.92
N TYR A 174 -2.02 11.33 -3.85
CA TYR A 174 -0.64 11.72 -3.57
C TYR A 174 -0.53 13.19 -3.17
N GLN A 175 -1.25 14.07 -3.89
CA GLN A 175 -1.26 15.50 -3.57
C GLN A 175 -1.89 15.76 -2.19
N ASP A 176 -2.97 15.06 -1.87
CA ASP A 176 -3.65 15.19 -0.57
C ASP A 176 -2.79 14.62 0.57
N PHE A 177 -2.08 13.50 0.33
CA PHE A 177 -1.07 12.96 1.24
C PHE A 177 0.03 13.98 1.56
N CYS A 178 0.64 14.59 0.53
CA CYS A 178 1.68 15.60 0.71
C CYS A 178 1.17 16.86 1.43
N LYS A 179 -0.03 17.33 1.10
CA LYS A 179 -0.65 18.47 1.80
C LYS A 179 -0.89 18.15 3.27
N GLU A 180 -1.40 16.96 3.56
CA GLU A 180 -1.68 16.54 4.93
C GLU A 180 -0.40 16.40 5.76
N LEU A 181 0.70 15.89 5.19
CA LEU A 181 2.01 15.86 5.86
C LEU A 181 2.58 17.26 6.08
N ALA A 182 2.39 18.17 5.13
CA ALA A 182 2.86 19.55 5.25
C ALA A 182 2.10 20.34 6.33
N ASN A 183 0.88 19.93 6.67
CA ASN A 183 0.04 20.53 7.72
C ASN A 183 0.34 19.94 9.09
N GLY A 184 1.61 19.88 9.50
CA GLY A 184 2.00 19.29 10.79
C GLY A 184 3.20 20.00 11.42
N LEU A 185 3.50 19.61 12.67
CA LEU A 185 4.68 20.07 13.40
C LEU A 185 5.95 19.32 12.96
N TYR A 186 5.79 18.12 12.39
CA TYR A 186 6.88 17.22 12.04
C TYR A 186 7.29 17.39 10.59
N ARG A 187 8.56 17.30 10.30
CA ARG A 187 9.10 17.29 8.95
C ARG A 187 9.26 15.86 8.45
N PHE A 188 8.72 15.62 7.26
CA PHE A 188 8.89 14.36 6.54
C PHE A 188 9.66 14.59 5.25
N GLU A 189 10.55 13.69 4.94
CA GLU A 189 11.23 13.62 3.66
C GLU A 189 10.54 12.58 2.81
N VAL A 190 9.82 13.07 1.79
CA VAL A 190 8.98 12.25 0.93
C VAL A 190 9.61 12.19 -0.44
N GLU A 191 9.97 10.98 -0.85
CA GLU A 191 10.42 10.69 -2.22
C GLU A 191 9.36 9.97 -3.01
N LEU A 192 8.97 10.52 -4.17
CA LEU A 192 8.03 9.89 -5.06
C LEU A 192 8.74 9.00 -6.08
N PHE A 193 8.41 7.72 -6.05
CA PHE A 193 8.69 6.76 -7.10
C PHE A 193 7.45 6.66 -7.99
N ASP A 194 7.51 7.36 -9.13
CA ASP A 194 6.35 7.50 -10.02
C ASP A 194 6.01 6.17 -10.68
N ALA A 195 4.79 5.69 -10.46
CA ALA A 195 4.30 4.44 -11.00
C ALA A 195 2.86 4.58 -11.50
N PHE A 196 2.52 3.82 -12.53
CA PHE A 196 1.13 3.67 -12.95
C PHE A 196 0.37 2.86 -11.90
N MET A 197 -0.68 3.45 -11.34
CA MET A 197 -1.47 2.81 -10.28
C MET A 197 -2.74 2.15 -10.83
N GLN A 198 -2.91 2.13 -12.15
CA GLN A 198 -4.09 1.57 -12.84
C GLN A 198 -3.75 1.21 -14.30
N GLY A 199 -4.55 0.31 -14.87
CA GLY A 199 -4.38 -0.17 -16.25
C GLY A 199 -3.42 -1.35 -16.38
N ALA A 200 -3.29 -1.89 -17.59
CA ALA A 200 -2.57 -3.14 -17.87
C ALA A 200 -1.05 -3.12 -17.52
N GLY A 201 -0.45 -1.94 -17.41
CA GLY A 201 0.97 -1.79 -17.06
C GLY A 201 1.22 -1.44 -15.60
N ALA A 202 0.19 -1.39 -14.75
CA ALA A 202 0.31 -0.94 -13.36
C ALA A 202 1.19 -1.89 -12.54
N GLU A 203 0.99 -3.18 -12.63
CA GLU A 203 1.76 -4.19 -11.91
C GLU A 203 3.26 -4.07 -12.17
N ASP A 204 3.68 -4.07 -13.44
CA ASP A 204 5.09 -3.96 -13.81
C ASP A 204 5.69 -2.61 -13.39
N SER A 205 4.92 -1.54 -13.49
CA SER A 205 5.35 -0.19 -13.09
C SER A 205 5.57 -0.09 -11.58
N ILE A 206 4.66 -0.65 -10.77
CA ILE A 206 4.79 -0.67 -9.31
C ILE A 206 5.97 -1.54 -8.89
N ILE A 207 6.14 -2.73 -9.48
CA ILE A 207 7.27 -3.62 -9.19
C ILE A 207 8.60 -2.94 -9.54
N ALA A 208 8.68 -2.25 -10.68
CA ALA A 208 9.87 -1.49 -11.05
C ALA A 208 10.18 -0.36 -10.06
N ALA A 209 9.16 0.37 -9.60
CA ALA A 209 9.30 1.39 -8.58
C ALA A 209 9.77 0.81 -7.23
N LEU A 210 9.18 -0.32 -6.80
CA LEU A 210 9.61 -1.04 -5.60
C LEU A 210 11.07 -1.52 -5.73
N GLY A 211 11.48 -2.02 -6.90
CA GLY A 211 12.87 -2.39 -7.17
C GLY A 211 13.82 -1.21 -6.99
N ALA A 212 13.47 -0.04 -7.53
CA ALA A 212 14.27 1.18 -7.37
C ALA A 212 14.36 1.66 -5.91
N VAL A 213 13.33 1.42 -5.10
CA VAL A 213 13.38 1.67 -3.64
C VAL A 213 14.26 0.64 -2.95
N ALA A 214 14.15 -0.64 -3.31
CA ALA A 214 14.93 -1.73 -2.71
C ALA A 214 16.43 -1.55 -2.89
N ASP A 215 16.86 -1.06 -4.07
CA ASP A 215 18.28 -0.73 -4.35
C ASP A 215 18.84 0.35 -3.41
N ARG A 216 17.98 1.04 -2.68
CA ARG A 216 18.31 2.16 -1.80
C ARG A 216 17.58 2.07 -0.45
N SER A 217 17.37 0.85 0.03
CA SER A 217 16.61 0.59 1.25
C SER A 217 17.17 1.28 2.49
N ASP A 218 18.48 1.49 2.57
CA ASP A 218 19.14 2.16 3.71
C ASP A 218 18.76 3.64 3.86
N ASP A 219 18.15 4.20 2.84
CA ASP A 219 17.84 5.62 2.76
C ASP A 219 16.45 5.94 3.30
N PHE A 220 15.61 4.94 3.49
CA PHE A 220 14.22 5.10 3.87
C PHE A 220 13.89 4.34 5.15
N ASP A 221 12.93 4.85 5.89
CA ASP A 221 12.42 4.23 7.10
C ASP A 221 11.23 3.31 6.80
N ALA A 222 10.45 3.64 5.78
CA ALA A 222 9.30 2.87 5.33
C ALA A 222 8.95 3.18 3.88
N VAL A 223 8.18 2.29 3.27
CA VAL A 223 7.59 2.48 1.94
C VAL A 223 6.10 2.68 2.08
N VAL A 224 5.58 3.69 1.41
CA VAL A 224 4.15 3.99 1.34
C VAL A 224 3.65 3.70 -0.07
N VAL A 225 2.67 2.81 -0.19
CA VAL A 225 1.99 2.54 -1.45
C VAL A 225 0.60 3.15 -1.37
N ILE A 226 0.37 4.22 -2.12
CA ILE A 226 -0.90 4.94 -2.11
C ILE A 226 -1.46 5.07 -3.51
N ARG A 227 -2.77 4.90 -3.60
CA ARG A 227 -3.52 5.11 -4.82
C ARG A 227 -4.31 6.42 -4.73
N GLY A 228 -4.31 7.20 -5.82
CA GLY A 228 -5.17 8.36 -5.94
C GLY A 228 -6.63 7.97 -6.10
N GLY A 229 -7.55 8.82 -5.68
CA GLY A 229 -8.99 8.63 -5.87
C GLY A 229 -9.31 8.46 -7.35
N GLY A 230 -9.59 7.24 -7.76
CA GLY A 230 -10.12 6.81 -9.04
C GLY A 230 -11.30 5.87 -8.80
N SER A 231 -12.05 5.50 -9.84
CA SER A 231 -13.12 4.51 -9.73
C SER A 231 -12.62 3.23 -9.05
N GLN A 232 -13.46 2.54 -8.28
CA GLN A 232 -13.19 1.23 -7.67
C GLN A 232 -12.68 0.17 -8.68
N SER A 233 -12.75 0.51 -9.96
CA SER A 233 -12.58 -0.38 -11.10
C SER A 233 -11.18 -0.94 -11.36
N ASP A 234 -10.14 -0.52 -10.64
CA ASP A 234 -8.75 -0.88 -10.99
C ASP A 234 -7.94 -1.45 -9.82
N LEU A 235 -8.60 -2.15 -8.87
CA LEU A 235 -7.91 -2.78 -7.75
C LEU A 235 -7.28 -4.14 -8.11
N GLY A 236 -7.65 -4.74 -9.24
CA GLY A 236 -7.22 -6.09 -9.61
C GLY A 236 -5.70 -6.29 -9.68
N CYS A 237 -4.93 -5.27 -10.02
CA CYS A 237 -3.46 -5.38 -10.00
C CYS A 237 -2.90 -5.57 -8.59
N PHE A 238 -3.59 -5.08 -7.55
CA PHE A 238 -3.20 -5.23 -6.15
C PHE A 238 -3.57 -6.59 -5.54
N ASP A 239 -4.28 -7.43 -6.30
CA ASP A 239 -4.56 -8.83 -5.95
C ASP A 239 -3.64 -9.81 -6.73
N SER A 240 -2.74 -9.29 -7.58
CA SER A 240 -1.78 -10.11 -8.32
C SER A 240 -0.79 -10.77 -7.36
N TYR A 241 -0.58 -12.09 -7.51
CA TYR A 241 0.41 -12.85 -6.76
C TYR A 241 1.81 -12.23 -6.87
N ARG A 242 2.21 -11.83 -8.09
CA ARG A 242 3.56 -11.30 -8.35
C ARG A 242 3.80 -9.99 -7.59
N LEU A 243 2.87 -9.04 -7.63
CA LEU A 243 2.98 -7.79 -6.88
C LEU A 243 2.93 -8.04 -5.37
N CYS A 244 1.99 -8.86 -4.90
CA CYS A 244 1.85 -9.16 -3.47
C CYS A 244 3.09 -9.88 -2.91
N CYS A 245 3.73 -10.76 -3.70
CA CYS A 245 4.97 -11.42 -3.33
C CYS A 245 6.13 -10.41 -3.16
N HIS A 246 6.24 -9.42 -4.05
CA HIS A 246 7.23 -8.34 -3.90
C HIS A 246 6.98 -7.46 -2.69
N LEU A 247 5.71 -7.15 -2.39
CA LEU A 247 5.34 -6.37 -1.20
C LEU A 247 5.59 -7.15 0.09
N ALA A 248 5.21 -8.44 0.11
CA ALA A 248 5.38 -9.30 1.27
C ALA A 248 6.85 -9.51 1.65
N GLN A 249 7.73 -9.63 0.67
CA GLN A 249 9.17 -9.83 0.87
C GLN A 249 9.98 -8.52 0.86
N PHE A 250 9.31 -7.38 0.89
CA PHE A 250 10.00 -6.10 0.82
C PHE A 250 10.85 -5.87 2.07
N PRO A 251 12.12 -5.40 1.96
CA PRO A 251 13.04 -5.28 3.09
C PRO A 251 12.66 -4.18 4.09
N LEU A 252 11.82 -3.23 3.67
CA LEU A 252 11.29 -2.17 4.54
C LEU A 252 9.82 -2.41 4.85
N PRO A 253 9.32 -1.92 6.00
CA PRO A 253 7.89 -1.98 6.29
C PRO A 253 7.10 -1.22 5.23
N VAL A 254 6.08 -1.88 4.67
CA VAL A 254 5.18 -1.30 3.68
C VAL A 254 3.92 -0.78 4.38
N ILE A 255 3.57 0.46 4.11
CA ILE A 255 2.32 1.08 4.56
C ILE A 255 1.43 1.26 3.34
N ALA A 256 0.36 0.50 3.28
CA ALA A 256 -0.59 0.54 2.18
C ALA A 256 -1.75 1.50 2.48
N GLY A 257 -2.07 2.34 1.52
CA GLY A 257 -3.24 3.23 1.52
C GLY A 257 -4.00 3.12 0.20
N ILE A 258 -4.41 1.89 -0.16
CA ILE A 258 -4.93 1.53 -1.47
C ILE A 258 -6.45 1.39 -1.45
N GLY A 259 -6.99 0.71 -0.44
CA GLY A 259 -8.38 0.25 -0.36
C GLY A 259 -9.31 1.11 0.48
N HIS A 260 -10.62 0.84 0.36
CA HIS A 260 -11.68 1.36 1.24
C HIS A 260 -12.22 0.23 2.14
N ASP A 261 -13.01 0.58 3.17
CA ASP A 261 -13.56 -0.33 4.20
C ASP A 261 -14.20 -1.63 3.69
N LYS A 262 -14.66 -1.67 2.45
CA LYS A 262 -15.38 -2.81 1.89
C LYS A 262 -14.54 -3.66 0.92
N ASP A 263 -13.39 -3.14 0.45
CA ASP A 263 -12.62 -3.76 -0.63
C ASP A 263 -11.12 -3.73 -0.29
N GLN A 264 -10.72 -4.49 0.73
CA GLN A 264 -9.32 -4.66 1.09
C GLN A 264 -8.62 -5.54 0.04
N SER A 265 -7.58 -5.05 -0.62
CA SER A 265 -6.78 -5.83 -1.57
C SER A 265 -5.84 -6.82 -0.87
N VAL A 266 -5.33 -7.82 -1.61
CA VAL A 266 -4.29 -8.72 -1.07
C VAL A 266 -3.00 -7.95 -0.75
N ALA A 267 -2.67 -6.92 -1.51
CA ALA A 267 -1.56 -6.01 -1.22
C ALA A 267 -1.70 -5.31 0.15
N ASP A 268 -2.92 -4.89 0.52
CA ASP A 268 -3.20 -4.34 1.85
C ASP A 268 -3.05 -5.40 2.95
N MET A 269 -3.35 -6.67 2.65
CA MET A 269 -3.27 -7.76 3.64
C MET A 269 -1.84 -8.17 3.95
N VAL A 270 -0.93 -8.13 3.00
CA VAL A 270 0.48 -8.51 3.18
C VAL A 270 1.36 -7.36 3.67
N ALA A 271 0.89 -6.12 3.59
CA ALA A 271 1.60 -4.94 4.07
C ALA A 271 1.73 -4.93 5.61
N ALA A 272 2.81 -4.35 6.13
CA ALA A 272 3.01 -4.17 7.58
C ALA A 272 1.89 -3.36 8.22
N VAL A 273 1.41 -2.34 7.51
CA VAL A 273 0.29 -1.49 7.94
C VAL A 273 -0.63 -1.24 6.76
N SER A 274 -1.93 -1.45 6.96
CA SER A 274 -2.96 -1.09 5.99
C SER A 274 -3.84 0.03 6.54
N VAL A 275 -3.99 1.09 5.77
CA VAL A 275 -4.78 2.28 6.12
C VAL A 275 -5.72 2.61 4.96
N LYS A 276 -6.90 3.13 5.27
CA LYS A 276 -8.01 3.26 4.32
C LYS A 276 -7.79 4.26 3.17
N THR A 277 -7.01 5.31 3.40
CA THR A 277 -6.84 6.40 2.43
C THR A 277 -5.44 6.99 2.49
N PRO A 278 -4.96 7.64 1.41
CA PRO A 278 -3.69 8.35 1.41
C PRO A 278 -3.57 9.40 2.53
N THR A 279 -4.64 10.14 2.81
CA THR A 279 -4.68 11.12 3.92
C THR A 279 -4.58 10.44 5.28
N ALA A 280 -5.22 9.28 5.46
CA ALA A 280 -5.11 8.51 6.70
C ALA A 280 -3.69 7.94 6.89
N VAL A 281 -2.95 7.61 5.83
CA VAL A 281 -1.53 7.27 5.93
C VAL A 281 -0.70 8.45 6.46
N ALA A 282 -0.96 9.66 5.94
CA ALA A 282 -0.28 10.86 6.43
C ALA A 282 -0.57 11.14 7.92
N VAL A 283 -1.82 10.97 8.34
CA VAL A 283 -2.23 11.07 9.76
C VAL A 283 -1.51 10.00 10.58
N TYR A 284 -1.51 8.76 10.15
CA TYR A 284 -0.82 7.66 10.84
C TYR A 284 0.68 7.97 11.07
N LEU A 285 1.38 8.51 10.06
CA LEU A 285 2.79 8.90 10.20
C LEU A 285 2.99 10.03 11.22
N LYS A 286 2.10 11.04 11.21
CA LYS A 286 2.12 12.14 12.20
C LYS A 286 1.85 11.64 13.61
N ASP A 287 0.86 10.77 13.77
CA ASP A 287 0.48 10.22 15.08
C ASP A 287 1.61 9.39 15.71
N ARG A 288 2.39 8.66 14.89
CA ARG A 288 3.59 7.95 15.38
C ARG A 288 4.66 8.90 15.88
N CYS A 289 4.91 10.00 15.17
CA CYS A 289 5.86 11.03 15.62
C CYS A 289 5.36 11.70 16.90
N ALA A 290 4.08 12.02 16.99
CA ALA A 290 3.45 12.60 18.19
C ALA A 290 3.56 11.65 19.39
N ALA A 291 3.22 10.38 19.21
CA ALA A 291 3.32 9.38 20.27
C ALA A 291 4.75 9.22 20.81
N PHE A 292 5.76 9.35 19.94
CA PHE A 292 7.16 9.32 20.36
C PHE A 292 7.57 10.59 21.13
N ASP A 293 7.10 11.73 20.68
CA ASP A 293 7.32 13.03 21.35
C ASP A 293 6.69 13.04 22.75
N ASP A 294 5.44 12.57 22.86
CA ASP A 294 4.73 12.40 24.13
C ASP A 294 5.48 11.44 25.08
N TRP A 295 5.97 10.31 24.54
CA TRP A 295 6.77 9.37 25.33
C TRP A 295 8.08 9.98 25.83
N LEU A 296 8.77 10.77 24.99
CA LEU A 296 9.98 11.48 25.39
C LEU A 296 9.68 12.51 26.50
N GLN A 297 8.60 13.26 26.35
CA GLN A 297 8.16 14.24 27.35
C GLN A 297 7.85 13.58 28.70
N GLU A 298 7.14 12.46 28.68
CA GLU A 298 6.81 11.69 29.88
C GLU A 298 8.09 11.18 30.58
N ARG A 299 9.04 10.64 29.82
CA ARG A 299 10.33 10.17 30.38
C ARG A 299 11.16 11.33 30.98
N PHE A 300 11.13 12.47 30.31
CA PHE A 300 11.79 13.67 30.79
C PHE A 300 11.20 14.17 32.11
N GLU A 301 9.86 14.21 32.21
CA GLU A 301 9.17 14.62 33.44
C GLU A 301 9.41 13.62 34.58
N GLU A 302 9.39 12.32 34.31
CA GLU A 302 9.71 11.29 35.28
C GLU A 302 11.13 11.43 35.83
N LEU A 303 12.14 11.58 34.96
CA LEU A 303 13.52 11.78 35.35
C LEU A 303 13.72 13.06 36.16
N SER A 304 13.05 14.15 35.74
CA SER A 304 13.08 15.42 36.46
C SER A 304 12.48 15.28 37.86
N SER A 305 11.35 14.61 37.98
CA SER A 305 10.68 14.36 39.26
C SER A 305 11.53 13.50 40.20
N GLN A 306 12.13 12.43 39.69
CA GLN A 306 13.02 11.56 40.46
C GLN A 306 14.25 12.32 40.95
N ALA A 307 14.86 13.16 40.11
CA ALA A 307 15.98 14.00 40.48
C ALA A 307 15.64 15.00 41.60
N VAL A 308 14.47 15.65 41.52
CA VAL A 308 13.98 16.57 42.57
C VAL A 308 13.72 15.79 43.86
N THR A 309 13.07 14.62 43.79
CA THR A 309 12.80 13.80 44.97
C THR A 309 14.06 13.36 45.70
N LEU A 310 15.06 12.88 44.95
CA LEU A 310 16.37 12.49 45.51
C LEU A 310 17.08 13.69 46.19
N LEU A 311 17.01 14.86 45.57
CA LEU A 311 17.58 16.08 46.14
C LEU A 311 16.86 16.48 47.42
N ASP A 312 15.56 16.40 47.49
CA ASP A 312 14.76 16.75 48.68
C ASP A 312 14.93 15.70 49.81
N GLU A 313 15.05 14.41 49.49
CA GLU A 313 15.37 13.38 50.49
C GLU A 313 16.73 13.58 51.11
N GLU A 314 17.79 13.84 50.30
CA GLU A 314 19.11 14.10 50.80
C GLU A 314 19.19 15.41 51.60
N ARG A 315 18.41 16.41 51.20
CA ARG A 315 18.30 17.67 51.94
C ARG A 315 17.61 17.46 53.32
N GLN A 316 16.56 16.61 53.36
CA GLN A 316 15.91 16.27 54.64
C GLN A 316 16.80 15.44 55.56
N ARG A 317 17.58 14.47 55.01
CA ARG A 317 18.56 13.69 55.77
C ARG A 317 19.63 14.60 56.40
N LEU A 318 20.11 15.57 55.64
CA LEU A 318 21.06 16.56 56.09
C LEU A 318 20.46 17.45 57.20
N GLN A 319 19.23 17.89 57.06
CA GLN A 319 18.56 18.70 58.04
C GLN A 319 18.36 17.93 59.38
N GLN A 320 17.98 16.64 59.25
CA GLN A 320 17.85 15.77 60.44
C GLN A 320 19.22 15.51 61.11
N ALA A 321 20.26 15.23 60.32
CA ALA A 321 21.62 15.06 60.85
C ALA A 321 22.17 16.30 61.49
N ALA A 322 21.91 17.48 60.90
CA ALA A 322 22.33 18.78 61.48
C ALA A 322 21.61 19.10 62.81
N VAL A 323 20.30 18.74 62.90
CA VAL A 323 19.51 18.89 64.15
C VAL A 323 20.01 17.92 65.22
N ALA A 324 20.29 16.67 64.86
CA ALA A 324 20.79 15.64 65.83
C ALA A 324 22.17 16.02 66.38
N LEU A 325 23.08 16.50 65.47
CA LEU A 325 24.38 17.01 65.89
C LEU A 325 24.30 18.22 66.80
N LYS A 326 23.32 19.10 66.55
CA LYS A 326 23.13 20.31 67.38
C LYS A 326 22.58 19.97 68.79
N LEU A 327 21.83 18.87 68.91
CA LEU A 327 21.31 18.37 70.17
C LEU A 327 22.33 17.60 71.01
N GLU A 328 23.23 16.83 70.33
CA GLU A 328 24.23 16.02 71.01
C GLU A 328 25.52 16.76 71.38
N LEU A 329 25.76 17.89 70.74
CA LEU A 329 27.11 18.52 70.74
C LEU A 329 27.12 19.91 71.36
N SER A 330 26.28 20.24 72.32
CA SER A 330 26.28 21.55 72.99
C SER A 330 27.63 21.91 73.64
N GLU A 331 28.50 20.92 73.91
CA GLU A 331 29.80 21.14 74.52
C GLU A 331 31.03 21.06 73.57
N ARG A 332 30.84 20.57 72.34
CA ARG A 332 31.93 20.47 71.35
C ARG A 332 31.63 21.23 70.05
N MET A 333 30.77 22.23 70.10
CA MET A 333 30.21 22.91 68.94
C MET A 333 31.21 23.52 67.95
N HIS A 334 32.29 24.06 68.36
CA HIS A 334 33.11 24.87 67.46
C HIS A 334 33.90 24.03 66.45
N GLN A 335 34.41 22.87 66.82
CA GLN A 335 35.14 21.99 65.85
C GLN A 335 34.22 21.18 64.93
N GLN A 336 33.04 20.87 65.38
CA GLN A 336 32.08 20.14 64.58
C GLN A 336 31.32 21.03 63.57
N GLN A 337 31.15 22.32 63.92
CA GLN A 337 30.49 23.27 63.02
C GLN A 337 31.30 23.50 61.71
N LEU A 338 32.61 23.62 61.85
CA LEU A 338 33.50 23.71 60.69
C LEU A 338 33.49 22.43 59.81
N ARG A 339 33.28 21.27 60.45
CA ARG A 339 33.14 19.99 59.72
C ARG A 339 31.78 19.90 58.99
N LEU A 340 30.75 20.42 59.59
CA LEU A 340 29.37 20.46 59.02
C LEU A 340 29.34 21.40 57.79
N GLU A 341 29.97 22.57 57.88
CA GLU A 341 30.06 23.53 56.77
C GLU A 341 30.80 22.95 55.57
N ARG A 342 31.89 22.19 55.78
CA ARG A 342 32.59 21.48 54.71
C ARG A 342 31.72 20.39 54.07
N LEU A 343 30.99 19.59 54.88
CA LEU A 343 30.10 18.55 54.39
C LEU A 343 28.94 19.11 53.59
N GLN A 344 28.35 20.23 54.02
CA GLN A 344 27.30 20.93 53.26
C GLN A 344 27.85 21.49 51.92
N GLY A 345 29.03 22.05 51.93
CA GLY A 345 29.66 22.56 50.68
C GLY A 345 29.97 21.44 49.67
N ASP A 346 30.53 20.33 50.17
CA ASP A 346 30.80 19.16 49.33
C ASP A 346 29.54 18.47 48.81
N LEU A 347 28.46 18.45 49.59
CA LEU A 347 27.18 17.89 49.15
C LEU A 347 26.54 18.77 48.10
N VAL A 348 26.50 20.09 48.29
CA VAL A 348 26.00 21.03 47.28
C VAL A 348 26.82 20.92 45.99
N ARG A 349 28.16 20.76 46.12
CA ARG A 349 29.03 20.56 44.97
C ARG A 349 28.76 19.21 44.27
N LEU A 350 28.66 18.11 45.03
CA LEU A 350 28.38 16.78 44.49
C LEU A 350 26.99 16.67 43.88
N THR A 351 25.95 17.19 44.55
CA THR A 351 24.59 17.22 44.00
C THR A 351 24.50 18.11 42.77
N GLY A 352 25.16 19.28 42.79
CA GLY A 352 25.28 20.14 41.61
C GLY A 352 25.97 19.44 40.45
N GLN A 353 27.05 18.68 40.70
CA GLN A 353 27.72 17.89 39.64
C GLN A 353 26.89 16.75 39.11
N VAL A 354 26.14 16.03 39.97
CA VAL A 354 25.26 14.94 39.55
C VAL A 354 24.09 15.48 38.71
N VAL A 355 23.48 16.56 39.17
CA VAL A 355 22.37 17.22 38.43
C VAL A 355 22.89 17.80 37.11
N TYR A 356 24.01 18.48 37.13
CA TYR A 356 24.63 19.04 35.91
C TYR A 356 25.00 17.95 34.90
N ARG A 357 25.59 16.82 35.36
CA ARG A 357 25.87 15.65 34.49
C ARG A 357 24.61 15.01 33.96
N GLY A 358 23.58 14.86 34.82
CA GLY A 358 22.28 14.30 34.41
C GLY A 358 21.60 15.17 33.36
N LEU A 359 21.57 16.48 33.55
CA LEU A 359 21.04 17.44 32.59
C LEU A 359 21.84 17.49 31.30
N GLY A 360 23.18 17.44 31.42
CA GLY A 360 24.07 17.39 30.24
C GLY A 360 23.89 16.12 29.41
N ASN A 361 23.72 14.97 30.05
CA ASN A 361 23.43 13.70 29.34
C ASN A 361 22.06 13.71 28.64
N LEU A 362 21.05 14.26 29.31
CA LEU A 362 19.72 14.43 28.71
C LEU A 362 19.74 15.39 27.53
N GLN A 363 20.48 16.50 27.64
CA GLN A 363 20.63 17.48 26.57
C GLN A 363 21.40 16.90 25.37
N ASN A 364 22.46 16.11 25.64
CA ASN A 364 23.21 15.41 24.61
C ASN A 364 22.35 14.33 23.90
N LEU A 365 21.58 13.53 24.63
CA LEU A 365 20.66 12.55 24.07
C LEU A 365 19.59 13.23 23.19
N HIS A 366 19.01 14.33 23.67
CA HIS A 366 18.07 15.13 22.87
C HIS A 366 18.71 15.67 21.59
N THR A 367 19.92 16.20 21.70
CA THR A 367 20.67 16.73 20.54
C THR A 367 21.03 15.61 19.54
N GLN A 368 21.52 14.46 20.02
CA GLN A 368 21.84 13.30 19.18
C GLN A 368 20.59 12.77 18.48
N LEU A 369 19.47 12.67 19.20
CA LEU A 369 18.20 12.25 18.62
C LEU A 369 17.75 13.22 17.51
N THR A 370 17.77 14.51 17.81
CA THR A 370 17.39 15.57 16.85
C THR A 370 18.31 15.58 15.62
N GLN A 371 19.62 15.37 15.82
CA GLN A 371 20.59 15.30 14.72
C GLN A 371 20.42 14.02 13.89
N SER A 372 20.24 12.86 14.52
CA SER A 372 20.04 11.59 13.80
C SER A 372 18.75 11.60 13.00
N VAL A 373 17.67 12.16 13.56
CA VAL A 373 16.41 12.40 12.87
C VAL A 373 16.59 13.35 11.69
N ARG A 374 17.31 14.47 11.87
CA ARG A 374 17.60 15.44 10.80
C ARG A 374 18.49 14.84 9.70
N TYR A 375 19.50 14.06 10.08
CA TYR A 375 20.39 13.35 9.14
C TYR A 375 19.61 12.27 8.36
N ALA A 376 18.78 11.53 9.07
CA ALA A 376 17.85 10.58 8.49
C ALA A 376 16.93 11.25 7.43
N LEU A 377 16.41 12.42 7.73
CA LEU A 377 15.59 13.23 6.83
C LEU A 377 16.38 13.76 5.61
N GLN A 378 17.57 14.29 5.81
CA GLN A 378 18.39 14.82 4.71
C GLN A 378 18.84 13.77 3.70
N ASN A 379 19.11 12.54 4.16
CA ASN A 379 19.48 11.45 3.26
C ASN A 379 18.31 11.04 2.34
N CYS A 380 17.08 11.05 2.84
CA CYS A 380 15.90 10.76 2.03
C CYS A 380 15.70 11.74 0.88
N VAL A 381 15.85 13.05 1.13
CA VAL A 381 15.73 14.07 0.06
C VAL A 381 16.79 13.86 -1.03
N ARG A 382 18.06 13.59 -0.67
CA ARG A 382 19.10 13.34 -1.66
C ARG A 382 18.81 12.17 -2.59
N GLN A 383 18.21 11.14 -2.06
CA GLN A 383 17.91 9.94 -2.86
C GLN A 383 16.68 10.12 -3.73
N LEU A 384 15.74 10.98 -3.29
CA LEU A 384 14.64 11.49 -4.08
C LEU A 384 15.12 12.23 -5.31
N ASP A 385 16.05 13.13 -5.10
CA ASP A 385 16.63 13.88 -6.19
C ASP A 385 17.38 12.97 -7.17
N THR A 386 18.15 12.00 -6.65
CA THR A 386 18.90 11.06 -7.52
C THR A 386 17.96 10.16 -8.32
N CYS A 387 16.85 9.68 -7.75
CA CYS A 387 15.86 8.92 -8.50
C CYS A 387 15.09 9.77 -9.50
N ARG A 388 14.77 11.01 -9.14
CA ARG A 388 14.19 11.97 -10.08
C ARG A 388 15.11 12.17 -11.28
N ASP A 389 16.40 12.38 -11.02
CA ASP A 389 17.39 12.66 -12.07
C ASP A 389 17.62 11.43 -12.96
N LEU A 390 17.66 10.21 -12.39
CA LEU A 390 17.70 8.96 -13.16
C LEU A 390 16.41 8.72 -13.99
N LEU A 391 15.24 9.12 -13.49
CA LEU A 391 13.98 9.04 -14.24
C LEU A 391 13.93 10.08 -15.36
N VAL A 392 14.46 11.30 -15.13
CA VAL A 392 14.57 12.35 -16.15
C VAL A 392 15.57 11.95 -17.25
N ASP A 393 16.71 11.38 -16.90
CA ASP A 393 17.70 10.90 -17.88
C ASP A 393 17.17 9.73 -18.71
N ARG A 394 16.39 8.83 -18.10
CA ARG A 394 15.76 7.73 -18.82
C ARG A 394 14.60 8.19 -19.73
N SER A 395 13.88 9.26 -19.36
CA SER A 395 12.85 9.88 -20.22
C SER A 395 13.43 10.66 -21.41
N ARG A 396 14.73 11.01 -21.37
CA ARG A 396 15.45 11.65 -22.48
C ARG A 396 16.13 10.66 -23.42
N SER A 397 16.16 9.37 -23.06
CA SER A 397 16.79 8.30 -23.84
C SER A 397 15.77 7.36 -24.53
N VAL A 398 14.48 7.70 -24.51
CA VAL A 398 13.39 7.16 -25.32
C VAL A 398 12.87 8.27 -26.24
#